data_f119cd1c42272fdf543cff70e6104a2a
#
_entry.id   f119cd1c42272fdf543cff70e6104a2a
#
_cell.length_a   1.000
_cell.length_b   1.000
_cell.length_c   1.000
_cell.angle_alpha   90.00
_cell.angle_beta   90.00
_cell.angle_gamma   90.00
#
_symmetry.space_group_name_H-M   'P 1'
#
loop_
_entity.id
_entity.type
_entity.pdbx_description
1 polymer ?
#
loop_
_entity_poly.entity_id
_entity_poly.type
_entity_poly.pdbx_seq_one_letter_code
_entity_poly.pdbx_strand_id
1 'polypeptide(L)'
;MVIIGLTSWTGIARFTRAEFLRVRSLEYIAASKSLGFSSTRTIFKHALPNSLAPVFVSIAFGIASAILIESGLSFLGIGVPEDIVTWGSLLNLGRNYHEAWWLIIFPGIAIFLTITIYNMIAEASRDALDPKLKS
;
A
#
# COMPACT_ATOMS: atom_id res chain seq x y z
N MET A 1 12.62 9.01 -7.39
CA MET A 1 11.50 8.85 -6.42
C MET A 1 10.23 9.59 -6.81
N VAL A 2 10.28 10.89 -7.17
CA VAL A 2 9.09 11.67 -7.58
C VAL A 2 8.34 11.02 -8.76
N ILE A 3 9.05 10.51 -9.77
CA ILE A 3 8.46 9.85 -10.94
C ILE A 3 7.69 8.59 -10.54
N ILE A 4 8.22 7.78 -9.62
CA ILE A 4 7.54 6.57 -9.11
C ILE A 4 6.26 6.97 -8.37
N GLY A 5 6.31 8.00 -7.53
CA GLY A 5 5.12 8.53 -6.85
C GLY A 5 4.05 9.05 -7.83
N LEU A 6 4.47 9.80 -8.86
CA LEU A 6 3.57 10.33 -9.89
C LEU A 6 2.94 9.26 -10.80
N THR A 7 3.57 8.10 -10.94
CA THR A 7 3.02 7.00 -11.75
C THR A 7 2.20 6.00 -10.94
N SER A 8 2.55 5.80 -9.67
CA SER A 8 1.90 4.80 -8.78
C SER A 8 0.45 5.16 -8.43
N TRP A 9 0.12 6.45 -8.33
CA TRP A 9 -1.23 6.89 -7.97
C TRP A 9 -2.30 6.43 -8.98
N THR A 10 -1.92 6.28 -10.26
CA THR A 10 -2.86 5.85 -11.31
C THR A 10 -3.36 4.42 -11.10
N GLY A 11 -2.53 3.55 -10.52
CA GLY A 11 -2.90 2.20 -10.13
C GLY A 11 -3.93 2.21 -9.00
N ILE A 12 -3.67 2.97 -7.94
CA ILE A 12 -4.59 3.13 -6.80
C ILE A 12 -5.91 3.76 -7.25
N ALA A 13 -5.87 4.77 -8.10
CA ALA A 13 -7.07 5.43 -8.63
C ALA A 13 -7.95 4.45 -9.44
N ARG A 14 -7.34 3.62 -10.30
CA ARG A 14 -8.06 2.59 -11.07
C ARG A 14 -8.66 1.52 -10.15
N PHE A 15 -7.91 1.07 -9.15
CA PHE A 15 -8.40 0.11 -8.17
C PHE A 15 -9.56 0.69 -7.35
N THR A 16 -9.43 1.91 -6.84
CA THR A 16 -10.51 2.60 -6.11
C THR A 16 -11.77 2.76 -6.96
N ARG A 17 -11.61 3.12 -8.24
CA ARG A 17 -12.74 3.20 -9.17
C ARG A 17 -13.43 1.84 -9.37
N ALA A 18 -12.66 0.78 -9.54
CA ALA A 18 -13.19 -0.57 -9.72
C ALA A 18 -13.98 -1.01 -8.48
N GLU A 19 -13.43 -0.80 -7.28
CA GLU A 19 -14.10 -1.11 -6.02
C GLU A 19 -15.38 -0.29 -5.82
N PHE A 20 -15.35 0.99 -6.14
CA PHE A 20 -16.54 1.83 -6.06
C PHE A 20 -17.64 1.38 -7.03
N LEU A 21 -17.30 0.97 -8.24
CA LEU A 21 -18.24 0.41 -9.20
C LEU A 21 -18.82 -0.92 -8.73
N ARG A 22 -17.98 -1.78 -8.13
CA ARG A 22 -18.41 -3.05 -7.51
C ARG A 22 -19.42 -2.80 -6.39
N VAL A 23 -19.09 -1.89 -5.46
CA VAL A 23 -19.99 -1.56 -4.34
C VAL A 23 -21.31 -0.97 -4.84
N ARG A 24 -21.27 -0.13 -5.89
CA ARG A 24 -22.48 0.47 -6.49
C ARG A 24 -23.47 -0.58 -7.03
N SER A 25 -22.98 -1.75 -7.46
CA SER A 25 -23.83 -2.83 -7.99
C SER A 25 -24.44 -3.75 -6.91
N LEU A 26 -24.09 -3.55 -5.63
CA LEU A 26 -24.61 -4.39 -4.55
C LEU A 26 -26.08 -4.07 -4.20
N GLU A 27 -26.79 -5.11 -3.80
CA GLU A 27 -28.24 -5.06 -3.54
C GLU A 27 -28.65 -4.03 -2.49
N TYR A 28 -27.84 -3.83 -1.43
CA TYR A 28 -28.17 -2.85 -0.40
C TYR A 28 -28.09 -1.39 -0.90
N ILE A 29 -27.28 -1.13 -1.94
CA ILE A 29 -27.27 0.17 -2.63
C ILE A 29 -28.54 0.34 -3.47
N ALA A 30 -28.97 -0.71 -4.16
CA ALA A 30 -30.23 -0.70 -4.89
C ALA A 30 -31.43 -0.50 -3.93
N ALA A 31 -31.45 -1.21 -2.81
CA ALA A 31 -32.47 -1.05 -1.76
C ALA A 31 -32.51 0.39 -1.19
N SER A 32 -31.35 1.01 -0.95
CA SER A 32 -31.30 2.39 -0.44
C SER A 32 -31.90 3.40 -1.42
N LYS A 33 -31.73 3.17 -2.73
CA LYS A 33 -32.37 3.99 -3.77
C LYS A 33 -33.87 3.77 -3.84
N SER A 34 -34.34 2.53 -3.72
CA SER A 34 -35.77 2.20 -3.71
C SER A 34 -36.51 2.79 -2.51
N LEU A 35 -35.79 2.99 -1.38
CA LEU A 35 -36.29 3.68 -0.19
C LEU A 35 -36.26 5.23 -0.33
N GLY A 36 -35.90 5.76 -1.50
CA GLY A 36 -35.91 7.19 -1.78
C GLY A 36 -34.75 7.97 -1.18
N PHE A 37 -33.65 7.32 -0.75
CA PHE A 37 -32.48 8.04 -0.25
C PHE A 37 -31.80 8.83 -1.37
N SER A 38 -31.37 10.05 -1.04
CA SER A 38 -30.64 10.88 -1.99
C SER A 38 -29.33 10.21 -2.41
N SER A 39 -28.93 10.43 -3.66
CA SER A 39 -27.67 9.88 -4.21
C SER A 39 -26.46 10.26 -3.36
N THR A 40 -26.39 11.49 -2.85
CA THR A 40 -25.34 11.96 -1.97
C THR A 40 -25.27 11.15 -0.66
N ARG A 41 -26.39 10.93 -0.02
CA ARG A 41 -26.46 10.11 1.22
C ARG A 41 -26.03 8.67 0.95
N THR A 42 -26.48 8.07 -0.13
CA THR A 42 -26.12 6.70 -0.54
C THR A 42 -24.62 6.59 -0.79
N ILE A 43 -24.01 7.57 -1.47
CA ILE A 43 -22.58 7.58 -1.77
C ILE A 43 -21.78 7.72 -0.48
N PHE A 44 -21.98 8.78 0.28
CA PHE A 44 -21.10 9.09 1.43
C PHE A 44 -21.34 8.19 2.65
N LYS A 45 -22.56 7.71 2.86
CA LYS A 45 -22.89 6.90 4.05
C LYS A 45 -22.77 5.40 3.83
N HIS A 46 -22.93 4.95 2.59
CA HIS A 46 -22.97 3.52 2.28
C HIS A 46 -21.91 3.06 1.29
N ALA A 47 -21.76 3.74 0.13
CA ALA A 47 -20.85 3.28 -0.91
C ALA A 47 -19.39 3.59 -0.59
N LEU A 48 -19.07 4.81 -0.19
CA LEU A 48 -17.71 5.26 0.03
C LEU A 48 -17.00 4.51 1.18
N PRO A 49 -17.55 4.36 2.38
CA PRO A 49 -16.87 3.63 3.46
C PRO A 49 -16.57 2.18 3.09
N ASN A 50 -17.51 1.50 2.41
CA ASN A 50 -17.33 0.11 2.00
C ASN A 50 -16.33 -0.05 0.85
N SER A 51 -16.21 0.94 -0.04
CA SER A 51 -15.23 0.90 -1.13
C SER A 51 -13.82 1.29 -0.69
N LEU A 52 -13.68 2.08 0.37
CA LEU A 52 -12.36 2.47 0.88
C LEU A 52 -11.64 1.37 1.65
N ALA A 53 -12.37 0.44 2.26
CA ALA A 53 -11.80 -0.65 3.02
C ALA A 53 -10.72 -1.44 2.26
N PRO A 54 -11.00 -2.04 1.08
CA PRO A 54 -9.97 -2.72 0.30
C PRO A 54 -8.90 -1.78 -0.28
N VAL A 55 -9.21 -0.48 -0.40
CA VAL A 55 -8.23 0.52 -0.85
C VAL A 55 -7.15 0.74 0.21
N PHE A 56 -7.49 0.82 1.50
CA PHE A 56 -6.51 0.92 2.58
C PHE A 56 -5.56 -0.28 2.61
N VAL A 57 -6.09 -1.49 2.41
CA VAL A 57 -5.27 -2.71 2.27
C VAL A 57 -4.29 -2.58 1.10
N SER A 58 -4.77 -2.12 -0.06
CA SER A 58 -3.94 -1.90 -1.25
C SER A 58 -2.85 -0.85 -1.02
N ILE A 59 -3.12 0.21 -0.23
CA ILE A 59 -2.13 1.22 0.14
C ILE A 59 -1.02 0.62 1.00
N ALA A 60 -1.34 -0.21 1.98
CA ALA A 60 -0.33 -0.84 2.84
C ALA A 60 0.64 -1.73 2.04
N PHE A 61 0.12 -2.56 1.11
CA PHE A 61 0.96 -3.31 0.17
C PHE A 61 1.76 -2.39 -0.77
N GLY A 62 1.17 -1.28 -1.20
CA GLY A 62 1.83 -0.28 -2.03
C GLY A 62 3.04 0.34 -1.33
N ILE A 63 2.94 0.65 -0.04
CA ILE A 63 4.04 1.17 0.77
C ILE A 63 5.16 0.13 0.88
N ALA A 64 4.84 -1.12 1.20
CA ALA A 64 5.83 -2.20 1.27
C ALA A 64 6.57 -2.38 -0.06
N SER A 65 5.85 -2.34 -1.18
CA SER A 65 6.43 -2.43 -2.53
C SER A 65 7.32 -1.24 -2.86
N ALA A 66 6.93 -0.02 -2.47
CA ALA A 66 7.72 1.18 -2.70
C ALA A 66 9.06 1.15 -1.95
N ILE A 67 9.04 0.67 -0.68
CA ILE A 67 10.26 0.48 0.11
C ILE A 67 11.20 -0.53 -0.56
N LEU A 68 10.65 -1.65 -1.04
CA LEU A 68 11.44 -2.69 -1.70
C LEU A 68 12.05 -2.18 -3.02
N ILE A 69 11.29 -1.45 -3.83
CA ILE A 69 11.78 -0.88 -5.09
C ILE A 69 12.87 0.17 -4.82
N GLU A 70 12.64 1.08 -3.87
CA GLU A 70 13.63 2.08 -3.48
C GLU A 70 14.93 1.41 -3.02
N SER A 71 14.83 0.48 -2.08
CA SER A 71 15.99 -0.22 -1.52
C SER A 71 16.74 -1.00 -2.59
N GLY A 72 16.03 -1.64 -3.53
CA GLY A 72 16.63 -2.35 -4.65
C GLY A 72 17.36 -1.42 -5.61
N LEU A 73 16.76 -0.28 -6.00
CA LEU A 73 17.38 0.70 -6.88
C LEU A 73 18.60 1.36 -6.21
N SER A 74 18.50 1.71 -4.94
CA SER A 74 19.61 2.29 -4.18
C SER A 74 20.75 1.28 -3.98
N PHE A 75 20.43 0.00 -3.75
CA PHE A 75 21.45 -1.08 -3.71
C PHE A 75 22.19 -1.23 -5.04
N LEU A 76 21.52 -1.02 -6.16
CA LEU A 76 22.15 -1.05 -7.49
C LEU A 76 22.91 0.25 -7.83
N GLY A 77 22.86 1.29 -6.98
CA GLY A 77 23.52 2.57 -7.20
C GLY A 77 22.77 3.52 -8.14
N ILE A 78 21.52 3.23 -8.47
CA ILE A 78 20.65 4.04 -9.35
C ILE A 78 19.41 4.61 -8.61
N GLY A 79 19.44 4.58 -7.28
CA GLY A 79 18.34 5.07 -6.42
C GLY A 79 18.41 6.55 -6.11
N VAL A 80 18.43 6.88 -4.81
CA VAL A 80 18.53 8.26 -4.33
C VAL A 80 19.96 8.78 -4.45
N PRO A 81 20.18 10.12 -4.50
CA PRO A 81 21.50 10.73 -4.46
C PRO A 81 22.32 10.27 -3.25
N GLU A 82 23.64 10.24 -3.39
CA GLU A 82 24.57 9.70 -2.37
C GLU A 82 24.59 10.50 -1.05
N ASP A 83 24.13 11.74 -1.06
CA ASP A 83 23.96 12.59 0.12
C ASP A 83 22.78 12.16 1.02
N ILE A 84 21.88 11.31 0.51
CA ILE A 84 20.73 10.81 1.24
C ILE A 84 21.00 9.37 1.71
N VAL A 85 21.09 9.19 3.03
CA VAL A 85 21.26 7.87 3.61
C VAL A 85 19.94 7.13 3.64
N THR A 86 19.86 6.01 2.93
CA THR A 86 18.73 5.07 2.96
C THR A 86 19.22 3.66 3.29
N TRP A 87 18.29 2.77 3.63
CA TRP A 87 18.67 1.36 3.85
C TRP A 87 19.31 0.73 2.60
N GLY A 88 18.78 1.06 1.42
CA GLY A 88 19.34 0.59 0.16
C GLY A 88 20.75 1.13 -0.13
N SER A 89 21.02 2.41 0.18
CA SER A 89 22.35 2.98 0.02
C SER A 89 23.37 2.37 1.01
N LEU A 90 22.94 2.05 2.24
CA LEU A 90 23.77 1.33 3.21
C LEU A 90 24.12 -0.09 2.74
N LEU A 91 23.16 -0.80 2.13
CA LEU A 91 23.41 -2.11 1.53
C LEU A 91 24.41 -2.03 0.37
N ASN A 92 24.31 -0.98 -0.47
CA ASN A 92 25.28 -0.73 -1.54
C ASN A 92 26.68 -0.48 -0.98
N LEU A 93 26.78 0.35 0.06
CA LEU A 93 28.03 0.64 0.74
C LEU A 93 28.65 -0.63 1.34
N GLY A 94 27.85 -1.46 2.02
CA GLY A 94 28.29 -2.73 2.60
C GLY A 94 28.83 -3.72 1.55
N ARG A 95 28.28 -3.70 0.34
CA ARG A 95 28.77 -4.51 -0.79
C ARG A 95 30.19 -4.11 -1.21
N ASN A 96 30.52 -2.82 -1.12
CA ASN A 96 31.82 -2.29 -1.51
C ASN A 96 32.86 -2.43 -0.40
N TYR A 97 32.45 -2.50 0.87
CA TYR A 97 33.31 -2.63 2.05
C TYR A 97 33.03 -3.97 2.77
N HIS A 98 33.65 -5.05 2.31
CA HIS A 98 33.42 -6.41 2.80
C HIS A 98 33.69 -6.60 4.30
N GLU A 99 34.54 -5.78 4.90
CA GLU A 99 34.81 -5.82 6.34
C GLU A 99 33.64 -5.29 7.17
N ALA A 100 32.77 -4.45 6.58
CA ALA A 100 31.66 -3.79 7.25
C ALA A 100 30.34 -4.59 7.09
N TRP A 101 30.34 -5.87 7.48
CA TRP A 101 29.17 -6.77 7.37
C TRP A 101 27.89 -6.22 8.03
N TRP A 102 28.04 -5.36 9.05
CA TRP A 102 26.89 -4.73 9.73
C TRP A 102 26.11 -3.78 8.82
N LEU A 103 26.75 -3.20 7.78
CA LEU A 103 26.09 -2.35 6.79
C LEU A 103 25.15 -3.14 5.86
N ILE A 104 25.24 -4.46 5.87
CA ILE A 104 24.34 -5.36 5.13
C ILE A 104 23.29 -5.92 6.06
N ILE A 105 23.67 -6.44 7.23
CA ILE A 105 22.75 -7.17 8.12
C ILE A 105 21.71 -6.23 8.72
N PHE A 106 22.10 -5.10 9.33
CA PHE A 106 21.15 -4.22 10.00
C PHE A 106 20.11 -3.59 9.05
N PRO A 107 20.50 -2.98 7.92
CA PRO A 107 19.51 -2.47 6.96
C PRO A 107 18.67 -3.58 6.35
N GLY A 108 19.25 -4.74 6.07
CA GLY A 108 18.50 -5.90 5.54
C GLY A 108 17.39 -6.36 6.50
N ILE A 109 17.70 -6.48 7.81
CA ILE A 109 16.72 -6.80 8.85
C ILE A 109 15.68 -5.68 8.96
N ALA A 110 16.08 -4.41 8.92
CA ALA A 110 15.16 -3.28 9.01
C ALA A 110 14.15 -3.29 7.85
N ILE A 111 14.62 -3.50 6.61
CA ILE A 111 13.75 -3.64 5.43
C ILE A 111 12.79 -4.82 5.61
N PHE A 112 13.31 -5.99 5.98
CA PHE A 112 12.52 -7.20 6.18
C PHE A 112 11.41 -7.00 7.21
N LEU A 113 11.76 -6.48 8.39
CA LEU A 113 10.78 -6.22 9.46
C LEU A 113 9.72 -5.20 9.03
N THR A 114 10.15 -4.13 8.39
CA THR A 114 9.23 -3.07 7.94
C THR A 114 8.23 -3.61 6.92
N ILE A 115 8.69 -4.35 5.91
CA ILE A 115 7.82 -4.97 4.90
C ILE A 115 6.87 -5.98 5.55
N THR A 116 7.37 -6.80 6.47
CA THR A 116 6.57 -7.80 7.18
C THR A 116 5.47 -7.13 8.00
N ILE A 117 5.78 -6.05 8.73
CA ILE A 117 4.81 -5.28 9.51
C ILE A 117 3.72 -4.68 8.61
N TYR A 118 4.09 -4.05 7.48
CA TYR A 118 3.10 -3.50 6.55
C TYR A 118 2.21 -4.58 5.94
N ASN A 119 2.76 -5.75 5.61
CA ASN A 119 1.98 -6.87 5.11
C ASN A 119 1.01 -7.42 6.16
N MET A 120 1.44 -7.54 7.42
CA MET A 120 0.57 -7.95 8.53
C MET A 120 -0.54 -6.93 8.79
N ILE A 121 -0.25 -5.62 8.71
CA ILE A 121 -1.27 -4.57 8.83
C ILE A 121 -2.27 -4.66 7.69
N ALA A 122 -1.81 -4.91 6.46
CA ALA A 122 -2.68 -5.08 5.30
C ALA A 122 -3.61 -6.28 5.47
N GLU A 123 -3.08 -7.43 5.91
CA GLU A 123 -3.85 -8.66 6.16
C GLU A 123 -4.84 -8.48 7.30
N ALA A 124 -4.41 -7.98 8.45
CA ALA A 124 -5.27 -7.68 9.59
C ALA A 124 -6.39 -6.69 9.23
N SER A 125 -6.08 -5.67 8.41
CA SER A 125 -7.07 -4.71 7.93
C SER A 125 -8.10 -5.38 7.01
N ARG A 126 -7.66 -6.31 6.16
CA ARG A 126 -8.54 -7.08 5.29
C ARG A 126 -9.50 -7.94 6.10
N ASP A 127 -8.96 -8.68 7.09
CA ASP A 127 -9.76 -9.58 7.93
C ASP A 127 -10.76 -8.80 8.80
N ALA A 128 -10.37 -7.66 9.34
CA ALA A 128 -11.25 -6.80 10.13
C ALA A 128 -12.41 -6.20 9.32
N LEU A 129 -12.21 -6.03 8.01
CA LEU A 129 -13.17 -5.42 7.09
C LEU A 129 -14.00 -6.45 6.29
N ASP A 130 -13.70 -7.76 6.40
CA ASP A 130 -14.47 -8.82 5.76
C ASP A 130 -15.69 -9.19 6.62
N PRO A 131 -16.92 -8.88 6.16
CA PRO A 131 -18.13 -9.18 6.92
C PRO A 131 -18.43 -10.68 7.03
N LYS A 132 -17.78 -11.53 6.22
CA LYS A 132 -18.00 -12.99 6.22
C LYS A 132 -17.37 -13.71 7.41
N LEU A 133 -16.42 -13.08 8.08
CA LEU A 133 -15.79 -13.65 9.28
C LEU A 133 -16.58 -13.37 10.57
N LYS A 134 -17.68 -12.62 10.49
CA LYS A 134 -18.54 -12.26 11.64
C LYS A 134 -19.85 -13.06 11.70
N SER A 135 -20.04 -14.06 10.85
CA SER A 135 -21.21 -14.94 10.84
C SER A 135 -20.91 -16.26 11.50
#